data_0ad41c458422dfb2635c6dc5b2ea6d5a
#
_entry.id   0ad41c458422dfb2635c6dc5b2ea6d5a
#
_cell.length_a   1.000
_cell.length_b   1.000
_cell.length_c   1.000
_cell.angle_alpha   90.00
_cell.angle_beta   90.00
_cell.angle_gamma   90.00
#
_symmetry.space_group_name_H-M   'P 1'
#
loop_
_entity.id
_entity.type
_entity.pdbx_description
1 polymer ?
#
loop_
_entity_poly.entity_id
_entity_poly.type
_entity_poly.pdbx_seq_one_letter_code
_entity_poly.pdbx_strand_id
1 'polypeptide(L)'
;MNKEEWLKKGYVTESVDKTLDLKAEIDRLRKEKNAIILGHYYQSGEIQDIADFVGDSLALAQWAAKTDADIIVMCGVHFMGETAKVLCPNKKVLVPDFNAGCSLADSCPADAFAKFVKEHPDHTVISYVNTTAAVKAVTDVVVTSTNAKQIVESFPKEQKIIFGPDRNLGIYINSVTNREMLLWNGACHVHEQFSVAKIVELKKQYPDADVLVHPECKGAVAKLADKVASTAGLLKHAVNSPKKDFIVATESGILHEMRKQCPEKNFIPVPPEDSTCSCNECNYMRLNTLEKLYNTLKYEWPEVTVDAEIAKEAVKPIQRMLEISEKLGL
;
A
#
# COMPACT_ATOMS: atom_id res chain seq x y z
N MET A 1 -5.76 -19.65 -26.36
CA MET A 1 -5.04 -18.82 -25.36
C MET A 1 -3.98 -18.00 -26.08
N ASN A 2 -4.10 -16.69 -26.09
CA ASN A 2 -3.17 -15.79 -26.77
C ASN A 2 -2.18 -15.20 -25.76
N LYS A 3 -1.17 -15.99 -25.35
CA LYS A 3 -0.17 -15.58 -24.36
C LYS A 3 0.66 -14.35 -24.80
N GLU A 4 0.87 -14.14 -26.10
CA GLU A 4 1.57 -12.95 -26.62
C GLU A 4 0.76 -11.68 -26.35
N GLU A 5 -0.56 -11.77 -26.52
CA GLU A 5 -1.45 -10.64 -26.20
C GLU A 5 -1.46 -10.35 -24.70
N TRP A 6 -1.50 -11.37 -23.86
CA TRP A 6 -1.44 -11.20 -22.41
C TRP A 6 -0.16 -10.49 -21.97
N LEU A 7 1.00 -10.93 -22.49
CA LEU A 7 2.29 -10.29 -22.22
C LEU A 7 2.28 -8.80 -22.63
N LYS A 8 1.71 -8.50 -23.79
CA LYS A 8 1.59 -7.11 -24.29
C LYS A 8 0.64 -6.27 -23.44
N LYS A 9 -0.46 -6.86 -22.97
CA LYS A 9 -1.50 -6.17 -22.17
C LYS A 9 -1.19 -6.12 -20.68
N GLY A 10 -0.36 -7.03 -20.19
CA GLY A 10 -0.04 -7.15 -18.76
C GLY A 10 -1.11 -7.86 -17.92
N TYR A 11 -2.14 -8.42 -18.54
CA TYR A 11 -3.20 -9.19 -17.90
C TYR A 11 -3.82 -10.21 -18.87
N VAL A 12 -4.53 -11.20 -18.35
CA VAL A 12 -5.25 -12.20 -19.16
C VAL A 12 -6.43 -11.55 -19.87
N THR A 13 -6.45 -11.59 -21.19
CA THR A 13 -7.48 -10.95 -22.03
C THR A 13 -8.63 -11.88 -22.43
N GLU A 14 -8.66 -13.11 -21.90
CA GLU A 14 -9.74 -14.06 -22.18
C GLU A 14 -11.09 -13.51 -21.70
N SER A 15 -12.10 -13.60 -22.55
CA SER A 15 -13.44 -13.18 -22.20
C SER A 15 -14.04 -14.07 -21.10
N VAL A 16 -14.71 -13.45 -20.15
CA VAL A 16 -15.43 -14.16 -19.10
C VAL A 16 -16.89 -14.30 -19.52
N ASP A 17 -17.45 -15.49 -19.33
CA ASP A 17 -18.87 -15.73 -19.55
C ASP A 17 -19.70 -14.89 -18.56
N LYS A 18 -20.54 -14.02 -19.08
CA LYS A 18 -21.37 -13.08 -18.29
C LYS A 18 -22.42 -13.78 -17.42
N THR A 19 -22.70 -15.05 -17.67
CA THR A 19 -23.65 -15.86 -16.89
C THR A 19 -23.03 -16.49 -15.65
N LEU A 20 -21.70 -16.44 -15.52
CA LEU A 20 -20.99 -16.99 -14.37
C LEU A 20 -21.20 -16.13 -13.11
N ASP A 21 -21.44 -16.79 -12.00
CA ASP A 21 -21.24 -16.19 -10.68
C ASP A 21 -19.72 -16.12 -10.41
N LEU A 22 -19.13 -14.96 -10.72
CA LEU A 22 -17.68 -14.77 -10.58
C LEU A 22 -17.19 -14.99 -9.16
N LYS A 23 -17.97 -14.62 -8.15
CA LYS A 23 -17.57 -14.80 -6.74
C LYS A 23 -17.50 -16.28 -6.40
N ALA A 24 -18.51 -17.05 -6.79
CA ALA A 24 -18.53 -18.49 -6.57
C ALA A 24 -17.39 -19.21 -7.32
N GLU A 25 -17.11 -18.80 -8.56
CA GLU A 25 -16.04 -19.39 -9.37
C GLU A 25 -14.64 -19.04 -8.84
N ILE A 26 -14.41 -17.81 -8.41
CA ILE A 26 -13.16 -17.39 -7.74
C ILE A 26 -12.96 -18.23 -6.47
N ASP A 27 -13.99 -18.41 -5.67
CA ASP A 27 -13.96 -19.21 -4.44
C ASP A 27 -13.64 -20.69 -4.72
N ARG A 28 -14.21 -21.25 -5.78
CA ARG A 28 -13.92 -22.60 -6.24
C ARG A 28 -12.45 -22.76 -6.68
N LEU A 29 -11.99 -21.86 -7.56
CA LEU A 29 -10.62 -21.90 -8.08
C LEU A 29 -9.58 -21.69 -6.98
N ARG A 30 -9.83 -20.78 -6.05
CA ARG A 30 -8.98 -20.51 -4.89
C ARG A 30 -8.75 -21.78 -4.06
N LYS A 31 -9.83 -22.52 -3.75
CA LYS A 31 -9.78 -23.76 -2.98
C LYS A 31 -9.09 -24.88 -3.77
N GLU A 32 -9.45 -25.05 -5.05
CA GLU A 32 -8.88 -26.07 -5.93
C GLU A 32 -7.35 -25.93 -6.08
N LYS A 33 -6.86 -24.70 -6.11
CA LYS A 33 -5.44 -24.39 -6.36
C LYS A 33 -4.63 -24.12 -5.09
N ASN A 34 -5.20 -24.31 -3.91
CA ASN A 34 -4.59 -23.94 -2.65
C ASN A 34 -4.04 -22.50 -2.70
N ALA A 35 -4.88 -21.56 -3.15
CA ALA A 35 -4.52 -20.15 -3.30
C ALA A 35 -5.12 -19.30 -2.18
N ILE A 36 -4.41 -18.21 -1.82
CA ILE A 36 -4.89 -17.16 -0.93
C ILE A 36 -4.98 -15.83 -1.70
N ILE A 37 -6.06 -15.07 -1.47
CA ILE A 37 -6.26 -13.74 -2.04
C ILE A 37 -6.00 -12.71 -0.96
N LEU A 38 -4.96 -11.88 -1.15
CA LEU A 38 -4.60 -10.81 -0.25
C LEU A 38 -4.99 -9.47 -0.88
N GLY A 39 -5.91 -8.74 -0.27
CA GLY A 39 -6.44 -7.47 -0.75
C GLY A 39 -5.95 -6.27 0.05
N HIS A 40 -5.49 -5.22 -0.63
CA HIS A 40 -5.18 -3.96 0.04
C HIS A 40 -6.46 -3.17 0.32
N TYR A 41 -6.50 -2.41 1.41
CA TYR A 41 -7.61 -1.52 1.78
C TYR A 41 -8.04 -0.55 0.67
N TYR A 42 -7.16 -0.25 -0.30
CA TYR A 42 -7.44 0.66 -1.41
C TYR A 42 -8.04 -0.04 -2.64
N GLN A 43 -8.35 -1.32 -2.55
CA GLN A 43 -9.09 -2.03 -3.60
C GLN A 43 -10.57 -1.63 -3.62
N SER A 44 -11.26 -1.97 -4.72
CA SER A 44 -12.72 -1.87 -4.76
C SER A 44 -13.37 -2.76 -3.70
N GLY A 45 -14.56 -2.40 -3.21
CA GLY A 45 -15.28 -3.21 -2.22
C GLY A 45 -15.51 -4.65 -2.68
N GLU A 46 -15.73 -4.89 -3.97
CA GLU A 46 -15.90 -6.24 -4.52
C GLU A 46 -14.66 -7.12 -4.35
N ILE A 47 -13.47 -6.55 -4.52
CA ILE A 47 -12.19 -7.25 -4.30
C ILE A 47 -11.95 -7.44 -2.80
N GLN A 48 -12.24 -6.43 -1.98
CA GLN A 48 -12.10 -6.55 -0.53
C GLN A 48 -13.01 -7.64 0.04
N ASP A 49 -14.25 -7.74 -0.45
CA ASP A 49 -15.23 -8.74 0.03
C ASP A 49 -14.90 -10.19 -0.34
N ILE A 50 -14.12 -10.42 -1.40
CA ILE A 50 -13.71 -11.76 -1.82
C ILE A 50 -12.32 -12.16 -1.33
N ALA A 51 -11.54 -11.20 -0.85
CA ALA A 51 -10.20 -11.46 -0.31
C ALA A 51 -10.28 -12.30 0.97
N ASP A 52 -9.31 -13.20 1.14
CA ASP A 52 -9.14 -13.96 2.38
C ASP A 52 -8.68 -13.09 3.53
N PHE A 53 -7.92 -12.07 3.19
CA PHE A 53 -7.45 -11.06 4.14
C PHE A 53 -7.36 -9.70 3.46
N VAL A 54 -7.83 -8.67 4.16
CA VAL A 54 -7.74 -7.27 3.75
C VAL A 54 -6.91 -6.52 4.77
N GLY A 55 -5.90 -5.78 4.28
CA GLY A 55 -4.98 -5.07 5.17
C GLY A 55 -4.19 -3.95 4.49
N ASP A 56 -3.33 -3.30 5.27
CA ASP A 56 -2.29 -2.42 4.76
C ASP A 56 -1.05 -3.22 4.30
N SER A 57 -0.06 -2.51 3.76
CA SER A 57 1.13 -3.16 3.20
C SER A 57 1.92 -3.99 4.22
N LEU A 58 1.94 -3.60 5.51
CA LEU A 58 2.61 -4.37 6.56
C LEU A 58 1.87 -5.68 6.83
N ALA A 59 0.57 -5.60 7.06
CA ALA A 59 -0.26 -6.76 7.34
C ALA A 59 -0.25 -7.76 6.17
N LEU A 60 -0.31 -7.27 4.93
CA LEU A 60 -0.22 -8.12 3.73
C LEU A 60 1.13 -8.84 3.62
N ALA A 61 2.25 -8.15 3.93
CA ALA A 61 3.58 -8.76 3.94
C ALA A 61 3.69 -9.84 5.04
N GLN A 62 3.15 -9.57 6.23
CA GLN A 62 3.12 -10.53 7.34
C GLN A 62 2.29 -11.78 7.00
N TRP A 63 1.12 -11.60 6.36
CA TRP A 63 0.29 -12.71 5.91
C TRP A 63 0.95 -13.52 4.80
N ALA A 64 1.56 -12.87 3.80
CA ALA A 64 2.31 -13.55 2.75
C ALA A 64 3.43 -14.42 3.33
N ALA A 65 4.18 -13.91 4.32
CA ALA A 65 5.27 -14.65 4.95
C ALA A 65 4.81 -15.88 5.76
N LYS A 66 3.57 -15.89 6.27
CA LYS A 66 3.06 -16.92 7.19
C LYS A 66 2.12 -17.95 6.54
N THR A 67 1.59 -17.66 5.34
CA THR A 67 0.60 -18.53 4.70
C THR A 67 1.19 -19.86 4.23
N ASP A 68 0.42 -20.95 4.33
CA ASP A 68 0.76 -22.26 3.80
C ASP A 68 0.25 -22.47 2.35
N ALA A 69 -0.48 -21.51 1.78
CA ALA A 69 -0.97 -21.57 0.41
C ALA A 69 0.18 -21.69 -0.61
N ASP A 70 -0.04 -22.42 -1.70
CA ASP A 70 0.92 -22.59 -2.80
C ASP A 70 0.95 -21.37 -3.71
N ILE A 71 -0.20 -20.70 -3.85
CA ILE A 71 -0.40 -19.51 -4.68
C ILE A 71 -0.86 -18.34 -3.82
N ILE A 72 -0.18 -17.21 -3.98
CA ILE A 72 -0.58 -15.92 -3.39
C ILE A 72 -1.07 -15.04 -4.52
N VAL A 73 -2.34 -14.62 -4.50
CA VAL A 73 -2.86 -13.59 -5.40
C VAL A 73 -2.88 -12.27 -4.66
N MET A 74 -2.00 -11.36 -5.06
CA MET A 74 -1.87 -10.04 -4.46
C MET A 74 -2.76 -9.04 -5.21
N CYS A 75 -3.93 -8.73 -4.67
CA CYS A 75 -4.79 -7.64 -5.13
C CYS A 75 -4.32 -6.33 -4.52
N GLY A 76 -3.39 -5.69 -5.20
CA GLY A 76 -2.73 -4.46 -4.81
C GLY A 76 -2.01 -3.88 -6.02
N VAL A 77 -0.88 -3.23 -5.78
CA VAL A 77 0.02 -2.70 -6.81
C VAL A 77 1.30 -3.53 -6.92
N HIS A 78 2.01 -3.41 -8.02
CA HIS A 78 3.09 -4.31 -8.43
C HIS A 78 4.15 -4.54 -7.35
N PHE A 79 4.62 -3.49 -6.66
CA PHE A 79 5.65 -3.63 -5.61
C PHE A 79 5.20 -4.50 -4.43
N MET A 80 3.89 -4.63 -4.18
CA MET A 80 3.34 -5.52 -3.15
C MET A 80 3.50 -6.98 -3.56
N GLY A 81 3.27 -7.27 -4.85
CA GLY A 81 3.55 -8.58 -5.45
C GLY A 81 5.04 -8.92 -5.40
N GLU A 82 5.94 -7.98 -5.73
CA GLU A 82 7.39 -8.15 -5.59
C GLU A 82 7.78 -8.44 -4.14
N THR A 83 7.22 -7.69 -3.18
CA THR A 83 7.49 -7.90 -1.74
C THR A 83 7.07 -9.31 -1.31
N ALA A 84 5.88 -9.78 -1.73
CA ALA A 84 5.42 -11.14 -1.47
C ALA A 84 6.32 -12.19 -2.14
N LYS A 85 6.75 -11.96 -3.40
CA LYS A 85 7.64 -12.89 -4.12
C LYS A 85 9.02 -12.99 -3.49
N VAL A 86 9.57 -11.88 -3.03
CA VAL A 86 10.87 -11.84 -2.33
C VAL A 86 10.81 -12.58 -0.99
N LEU A 87 9.70 -12.43 -0.25
CA LEU A 87 9.47 -13.16 1.02
C LEU A 87 9.19 -14.64 0.81
N CYS A 88 8.54 -15.01 -0.28
CA CYS A 88 8.06 -16.35 -0.58
C CYS A 88 8.57 -16.84 -1.94
N PRO A 89 9.89 -17.01 -2.15
CA PRO A 89 10.48 -17.30 -3.45
C PRO A 89 9.99 -18.62 -4.06
N ASN A 90 9.61 -19.58 -3.24
CA ASN A 90 9.13 -20.90 -3.65
C ASN A 90 7.62 -20.93 -3.96
N LYS A 91 6.87 -19.88 -3.64
CA LYS A 91 5.44 -19.77 -3.93
C LYS A 91 5.21 -19.07 -5.25
N LYS A 92 4.11 -19.40 -5.91
CA LYS A 92 3.64 -18.64 -7.06
C LYS A 92 2.93 -17.40 -6.57
N VAL A 93 3.45 -16.22 -6.95
CA VAL A 93 2.83 -14.94 -6.62
C VAL A 93 2.22 -14.34 -7.88
N LEU A 94 0.91 -14.14 -7.87
CA LEU A 94 0.14 -13.60 -8.98
C LEU A 94 -0.38 -12.21 -8.63
N VAL A 95 -0.55 -11.38 -9.67
CA VAL A 95 -1.25 -10.09 -9.56
C VAL A 95 -2.30 -10.03 -10.68
N PRO A 96 -3.49 -9.45 -10.47
CA PRO A 96 -4.51 -9.45 -11.52
C PRO A 96 -4.14 -8.65 -12.78
N ASP A 97 -3.27 -7.64 -12.62
CA ASP A 97 -2.81 -6.78 -13.70
C ASP A 97 -1.41 -6.23 -13.43
N PHE A 98 -0.45 -6.48 -14.32
CA PHE A 98 0.92 -5.92 -14.22
C PHE A 98 0.97 -4.39 -14.38
N ASN A 99 -0.06 -3.79 -15.00
CA ASN A 99 -0.12 -2.33 -15.11
C ASN A 99 -0.56 -1.64 -13.80
N ALA A 100 -0.94 -2.41 -12.78
CA ALA A 100 -1.20 -1.89 -11.44
C ALA A 100 0.12 -1.42 -10.79
N GLY A 101 0.68 -0.33 -11.31
CA GLY A 101 1.90 0.32 -10.85
C GLY A 101 1.68 1.20 -9.61
N CYS A 102 2.66 2.04 -9.32
CA CYS A 102 2.57 3.00 -8.21
C CYS A 102 3.39 4.26 -8.53
N SER A 103 2.73 5.42 -8.64
CA SER A 103 3.40 6.69 -8.93
C SER A 103 4.49 7.05 -7.92
N LEU A 104 4.31 6.62 -6.66
CA LEU A 104 5.31 6.83 -5.62
C LEU A 104 6.54 5.95 -5.87
N ALA A 105 6.36 4.67 -6.22
CA ALA A 105 7.46 3.80 -6.59
C ALA A 105 8.18 4.32 -7.85
N ASP A 106 7.43 4.78 -8.85
CA ASP A 106 7.97 5.34 -10.10
C ASP A 106 8.77 6.64 -9.86
N SER A 107 8.44 7.38 -8.80
CA SER A 107 9.19 8.59 -8.41
C SER A 107 10.57 8.29 -7.78
N CYS A 108 10.90 7.01 -7.56
CA CYS A 108 12.14 6.56 -6.97
C CYS A 108 12.81 5.47 -7.86
N PRO A 109 13.33 5.83 -9.04
CA PRO A 109 14.05 4.89 -9.91
C PRO A 109 15.27 4.30 -9.20
N ALA A 110 15.45 2.99 -9.30
CA ALA A 110 16.46 2.25 -8.53
C ALA A 110 17.89 2.76 -8.78
N ASP A 111 18.27 3.02 -10.03
CA ASP A 111 19.60 3.52 -10.39
C ASP A 111 19.88 4.90 -9.79
N ALA A 112 18.89 5.79 -9.86
CA ALA A 112 19.00 7.13 -9.31
C ALA A 112 19.08 7.10 -7.77
N PHE A 113 18.28 6.24 -7.13
CA PHE A 113 18.31 6.06 -5.69
C PHE A 113 19.64 5.42 -5.22
N ALA A 114 20.14 4.39 -5.93
CA ALA A 114 21.42 3.79 -5.63
C ALA A 114 22.59 4.79 -5.75
N LYS A 115 22.53 5.69 -6.73
CA LYS A 115 23.52 6.78 -6.85
C LYS A 115 23.43 7.72 -5.65
N PHE A 116 22.23 8.14 -5.28
CA PHE A 116 21.99 9.02 -4.13
C PHE A 116 22.51 8.39 -2.83
N VAL A 117 22.29 7.10 -2.61
CA VAL A 117 22.83 6.37 -1.46
C VAL A 117 24.36 6.37 -1.46
N LYS A 118 25.01 6.13 -2.60
CA LYS A 118 26.48 6.14 -2.73
C LYS A 118 27.10 7.51 -2.43
N GLU A 119 26.39 8.59 -2.67
CA GLU A 119 26.83 9.96 -2.37
C GLU A 119 26.78 10.25 -0.85
N HIS A 120 26.13 9.39 -0.05
CA HIS A 120 25.94 9.56 1.39
C HIS A 120 26.30 8.29 2.17
N PRO A 121 27.57 7.83 2.10
CA PRO A 121 27.97 6.51 2.62
C PRO A 121 27.92 6.38 4.15
N ASP A 122 27.75 7.47 4.87
CA ASP A 122 27.66 7.53 6.33
C ASP A 122 26.20 7.51 6.84
N HIS A 123 25.21 7.33 5.94
CA HIS A 123 23.81 7.29 6.27
C HIS A 123 23.26 5.85 6.29
N THR A 124 22.38 5.57 7.22
CA THR A 124 21.50 4.39 7.16
C THR A 124 20.35 4.65 6.20
N VAL A 125 20.09 3.71 5.31
CA VAL A 125 19.05 3.82 4.29
C VAL A 125 17.75 3.18 4.78
N ILE A 126 16.74 4.00 5.00
CA ILE A 126 15.38 3.55 5.34
C ILE A 126 14.49 3.83 4.14
N SER A 127 13.95 2.77 3.53
CA SER A 127 13.05 2.92 2.40
C SER A 127 11.62 2.55 2.76
N TYR A 128 10.70 3.38 2.29
CA TYR A 128 9.28 3.05 2.36
C TYR A 128 8.97 1.86 1.46
N VAL A 129 8.05 1.01 1.87
CA VAL A 129 7.70 -0.24 1.15
C VAL A 129 7.22 0.00 -0.28
N ASN A 130 6.69 1.20 -0.57
CA ASN A 130 6.22 1.65 -1.89
C ASN A 130 7.40 1.92 -2.85
N THR A 131 8.22 0.91 -3.05
CA THR A 131 9.42 0.91 -3.91
C THR A 131 9.55 -0.44 -4.62
N THR A 132 10.33 -0.48 -5.70
CA THR A 132 10.67 -1.73 -6.38
C THR A 132 11.57 -2.62 -5.52
N ALA A 133 11.66 -3.91 -5.85
CA ALA A 133 12.61 -4.82 -5.24
C ALA A 133 14.07 -4.32 -5.41
N ALA A 134 14.39 -3.69 -6.55
CA ALA A 134 15.72 -3.13 -6.82
C ALA A 134 16.09 -1.98 -5.88
N VAL A 135 15.15 -1.12 -5.49
CA VAL A 135 15.37 -0.08 -4.45
C VAL A 135 15.57 -0.74 -3.09
N LYS A 136 14.78 -1.76 -2.78
CA LYS A 136 14.92 -2.51 -1.52
C LYS A 136 16.30 -3.19 -1.41
N ALA A 137 16.89 -3.62 -2.53
CA ALA A 137 18.22 -4.25 -2.55
C ALA A 137 19.36 -3.30 -2.11
N VAL A 138 19.16 -1.99 -2.14
CA VAL A 138 20.14 -0.98 -1.66
C VAL A 138 19.69 -0.29 -0.38
N THR A 139 18.79 -0.92 0.36
CA THR A 139 18.16 -0.41 1.59
C THR A 139 18.65 -1.21 2.80
N ASP A 140 18.79 -0.56 3.96
CA ASP A 140 19.15 -1.23 5.22
C ASP A 140 17.92 -1.75 5.98
N VAL A 141 16.80 -1.02 5.91
CA VAL A 141 15.52 -1.44 6.47
C VAL A 141 14.36 -0.83 5.71
N VAL A 142 13.36 -1.64 5.39
CA VAL A 142 12.09 -1.19 4.82
C VAL A 142 11.16 -0.76 5.95
N VAL A 143 10.28 0.21 5.67
CA VAL A 143 9.22 0.65 6.59
C VAL A 143 7.89 0.76 5.85
N THR A 144 6.81 0.74 6.62
CA THR A 144 5.46 1.12 6.18
C THR A 144 5.00 2.35 6.97
N SER A 145 3.91 2.98 6.58
CA SER A 145 3.32 4.08 7.36
C SER A 145 2.91 3.66 8.78
N THR A 146 2.72 2.35 9.03
CA THR A 146 2.36 1.79 10.34
C THR A 146 3.54 1.77 11.30
N ASN A 147 4.76 1.46 10.84
CA ASN A 147 5.93 1.20 11.69
C ASN A 147 7.08 2.21 11.52
N ALA A 148 7.00 3.13 10.54
CA ALA A 148 8.11 4.04 10.19
C ALA A 148 8.61 4.84 11.39
N LYS A 149 7.71 5.41 12.20
CA LYS A 149 8.09 6.18 13.39
C LYS A 149 8.90 5.34 14.35
N GLN A 150 8.39 4.18 14.72
CA GLN A 150 9.02 3.29 15.71
C GLN A 150 10.35 2.74 15.21
N ILE A 151 10.44 2.38 13.91
CA ILE A 151 11.70 1.91 13.33
C ILE A 151 12.74 3.05 13.30
N VAL A 152 12.36 4.26 12.90
CA VAL A 152 13.26 5.42 12.93
C VAL A 152 13.73 5.73 14.36
N GLU A 153 12.84 5.64 15.36
CA GLU A 153 13.18 5.84 16.79
C GLU A 153 14.09 4.73 17.36
N SER A 154 14.11 3.54 16.75
CA SER A 154 14.98 2.43 17.20
C SER A 154 16.47 2.66 16.89
N PHE A 155 16.80 3.61 16.03
CA PHE A 155 18.19 3.99 15.75
C PHE A 155 18.71 5.06 16.71
N PRO A 156 20.02 5.08 17.05
CA PRO A 156 20.63 6.16 17.83
C PRO A 156 20.27 7.54 17.27
N LYS A 157 20.13 8.54 18.14
CA LYS A 157 19.68 9.89 17.75
C LYS A 157 20.63 10.55 16.73
N GLU A 158 21.91 10.27 16.86
CA GLU A 158 22.99 10.80 16.05
C GLU A 158 23.15 10.08 14.70
N GLN A 159 22.44 8.95 14.53
CA GLN A 159 22.50 8.19 13.28
C GLN A 159 21.90 9.03 12.16
N LYS A 160 22.72 9.30 11.15
CA LYS A 160 22.27 9.91 9.91
C LYS A 160 21.43 8.92 9.12
N ILE A 161 20.31 9.37 8.59
CA ILE A 161 19.33 8.53 7.90
C ILE A 161 18.99 9.17 6.55
N ILE A 162 19.03 8.37 5.48
CA ILE A 162 18.29 8.63 4.24
C ILE A 162 16.91 8.02 4.40
N PHE A 163 15.86 8.77 4.08
CA PHE A 163 14.48 8.28 4.05
C PHE A 163 13.85 8.54 2.67
N GLY A 164 13.29 7.50 2.07
CA GLY A 164 12.65 7.67 0.76
C GLY A 164 11.99 6.41 0.20
N PRO A 165 11.10 6.63 -0.80
CA PRO A 165 10.12 7.68 -0.83
C PRO A 165 9.11 7.43 0.27
N ASP A 166 8.23 8.22 0.77
CA ASP A 166 7.67 9.47 0.33
C ASP A 166 8.24 10.65 1.13
N ARG A 167 8.40 11.82 0.49
CA ARG A 167 8.92 13.02 1.17
C ARG A 167 7.98 13.54 2.27
N ASN A 168 6.65 13.46 2.06
CA ASN A 168 5.68 13.96 3.03
C ASN A 168 5.65 13.06 4.27
N LEU A 169 5.68 11.73 4.08
CA LEU A 169 5.87 10.79 5.18
C LEU A 169 7.19 11.09 5.91
N GLY A 170 8.28 11.31 5.18
CA GLY A 170 9.59 11.68 5.77
C GLY A 170 9.53 12.96 6.59
N ILE A 171 8.88 14.01 6.06
CA ILE A 171 8.66 15.29 6.79
C ILE A 171 7.83 15.05 8.06
N TYR A 172 6.75 14.25 7.96
CA TYR A 172 5.95 13.90 9.12
C TYR A 172 6.77 13.15 10.17
N ILE A 173 7.53 12.12 9.78
CA ILE A 173 8.39 11.36 10.70
C ILE A 173 9.46 12.27 11.33
N ASN A 174 10.11 13.14 10.56
CA ASN A 174 11.05 14.15 11.10
C ASN A 174 10.39 14.98 12.20
N SER A 175 9.16 15.46 11.98
CA SER A 175 8.44 16.31 12.93
C SER A 175 8.07 15.58 14.23
N VAL A 176 7.64 14.31 14.15
CA VAL A 176 7.18 13.54 15.34
C VAL A 176 8.31 12.82 16.08
N THR A 177 9.48 12.66 15.45
CA THR A 177 10.67 12.05 16.06
C THR A 177 11.74 13.09 16.40
N ASN A 178 11.53 14.35 16.01
CA ASN A 178 12.51 15.42 16.14
C ASN A 178 13.88 15.04 15.54
N ARG A 179 13.86 14.51 14.29
CA ARG A 179 15.04 14.18 13.48
C ARG A 179 15.13 15.07 12.24
N GLU A 180 16.29 15.05 11.63
CA GLU A 180 16.59 15.74 10.35
C GLU A 180 17.12 14.72 9.34
N MET A 181 16.26 13.79 8.94
CA MET A 181 16.61 12.78 7.93
C MET A 181 16.77 13.44 6.55
N LEU A 182 17.71 12.94 5.75
CA LEU A 182 17.86 13.32 4.35
C LEU A 182 16.76 12.61 3.52
N LEU A 183 15.91 13.42 2.88
CA LEU A 183 14.72 12.90 2.22
C LEU A 183 14.89 12.78 0.71
N TRP A 184 14.50 11.65 0.14
CA TRP A 184 14.29 11.51 -1.30
C TRP A 184 13.02 12.28 -1.73
N ASN A 185 13.12 13.02 -2.83
CA ASN A 185 12.03 13.87 -3.31
C ASN A 185 11.02 13.11 -4.18
N GLY A 186 10.27 12.18 -3.59
CA GLY A 186 9.15 11.48 -4.22
C GLY A 186 7.85 11.69 -3.46
N ALA A 187 6.70 11.55 -4.11
CA ALA A 187 5.39 11.70 -3.49
C ALA A 187 4.30 10.86 -4.18
N CYS A 188 3.30 10.46 -3.41
CA CYS A 188 2.12 9.79 -3.91
C CYS A 188 1.18 10.79 -4.59
N HIS A 189 0.85 10.57 -5.88
CA HIS A 189 -0.03 11.49 -6.62
C HIS A 189 -1.43 11.63 -6.01
N VAL A 190 -1.96 10.59 -5.36
CA VAL A 190 -3.27 10.65 -4.69
C VAL A 190 -3.21 11.58 -3.48
N HIS A 191 -2.24 11.34 -2.59
CA HIS A 191 -2.14 12.09 -1.33
C HIS A 191 -1.65 13.55 -1.52
N GLU A 192 -0.96 13.84 -2.63
CA GLU A 192 -0.58 15.21 -3.02
C GLU A 192 -1.78 16.10 -3.44
N GLN A 193 -2.92 15.48 -3.82
CA GLN A 193 -4.09 16.22 -4.31
C GLN A 193 -5.05 16.70 -3.21
N PHE A 194 -4.89 16.24 -1.97
CA PHE A 194 -5.77 16.72 -0.89
C PHE A 194 -5.56 18.19 -0.60
N SER A 195 -6.68 18.93 -0.49
CA SER A 195 -6.73 20.39 -0.35
C SER A 195 -7.13 20.82 1.06
N VAL A 196 -6.34 21.73 1.63
CA VAL A 196 -6.68 22.43 2.88
C VAL A 196 -8.05 23.11 2.79
N ALA A 197 -8.34 23.79 1.67
CA ALA A 197 -9.61 24.52 1.48
C ALA A 197 -10.81 23.56 1.55
N LYS A 198 -10.72 22.39 0.92
CA LYS A 198 -11.79 21.37 0.94
C LYS A 198 -12.02 20.79 2.33
N ILE A 199 -10.95 20.53 3.09
CA ILE A 199 -11.08 20.06 4.49
C ILE A 199 -11.75 21.14 5.36
N VAL A 200 -11.35 22.40 5.22
CA VAL A 200 -11.95 23.52 5.96
C VAL A 200 -13.44 23.69 5.60
N GLU A 201 -13.82 23.52 4.35
CA GLU A 201 -15.21 23.54 3.89
C GLU A 201 -16.02 22.39 4.52
N LEU A 202 -15.50 21.16 4.48
CA LEU A 202 -16.13 20.01 5.12
C LEU A 202 -16.24 20.15 6.63
N LYS A 203 -15.22 20.71 7.29
CA LYS A 203 -15.25 20.96 8.73
C LYS A 203 -16.32 22.00 9.13
N LYS A 204 -16.68 22.95 8.25
CA LYS A 204 -17.83 23.85 8.48
C LYS A 204 -19.17 23.13 8.39
N GLN A 205 -19.29 22.12 7.50
CA GLN A 205 -20.50 21.32 7.34
C GLN A 205 -20.64 20.28 8.46
N TYR A 206 -19.49 19.73 8.93
CA TYR A 206 -19.42 18.70 9.97
C TYR A 206 -18.47 19.15 11.10
N PRO A 207 -18.89 20.14 11.94
CA PRO A 207 -18.01 20.78 12.91
C PRO A 207 -17.46 19.81 13.98
N ASP A 208 -18.20 18.77 14.31
CA ASP A 208 -17.84 17.75 15.31
C ASP A 208 -17.05 16.57 14.73
N ALA A 209 -16.89 16.49 13.41
CA ALA A 209 -16.18 15.40 12.75
C ALA A 209 -14.68 15.40 13.10
N ASP A 210 -14.09 14.22 13.36
CA ASP A 210 -12.64 14.05 13.39
C ASP A 210 -12.08 14.06 11.97
N VAL A 211 -10.99 14.79 11.75
CA VAL A 211 -10.25 14.81 10.47
C VAL A 211 -9.14 13.76 10.53
N LEU A 212 -9.28 12.73 9.70
CA LEU A 212 -8.36 11.61 9.60
C LEU A 212 -7.45 11.80 8.38
N VAL A 213 -6.14 11.83 8.56
CA VAL A 213 -5.18 12.13 7.48
C VAL A 213 -4.09 11.09 7.41
N HIS A 214 -3.80 10.61 6.20
CA HIS A 214 -2.65 9.76 5.95
C HIS A 214 -1.35 10.59 5.93
N PRO A 215 -0.23 10.10 6.49
CA PRO A 215 1.02 10.87 6.59
C PRO A 215 1.71 11.16 5.23
N GLU A 216 1.29 10.54 4.13
CA GLU A 216 1.70 10.91 2.78
C GLU A 216 1.06 12.23 2.28
N CYS A 217 0.08 12.77 2.99
CA CYS A 217 -0.49 14.07 2.67
C CYS A 217 0.49 15.20 2.96
N LYS A 218 0.36 16.31 2.21
CA LYS A 218 1.13 17.53 2.44
C LYS A 218 1.06 17.98 3.90
N GLY A 219 2.16 18.48 4.44
CA GLY A 219 2.21 18.93 5.84
C GLY A 219 1.13 19.94 6.23
N ALA A 220 0.69 20.79 5.28
CA ALA A 220 -0.42 21.73 5.52
C ALA A 220 -1.76 21.01 5.76
N VAL A 221 -1.99 19.88 5.09
CA VAL A 221 -3.17 19.01 5.29
C VAL A 221 -3.04 18.27 6.62
N ALA A 222 -1.87 17.70 6.91
CA ALA A 222 -1.61 16.99 8.16
C ALA A 222 -1.81 17.87 9.42
N LYS A 223 -1.55 19.17 9.32
CA LYS A 223 -1.79 20.13 10.42
C LYS A 223 -3.27 20.35 10.78
N LEU A 224 -4.19 19.99 9.91
CA LEU A 224 -5.63 20.08 10.16
C LEU A 224 -6.21 18.80 10.78
N ALA A 225 -5.39 17.75 10.92
CA ALA A 225 -5.83 16.44 11.36
C ALA A 225 -6.06 16.37 12.86
N ASP A 226 -7.15 15.77 13.29
CA ASP A 226 -7.34 15.27 14.64
C ASP A 226 -6.54 13.96 14.83
N LYS A 227 -6.35 13.19 13.73
CA LYS A 227 -5.51 12.00 13.72
C LYS A 227 -4.70 11.89 12.43
N VAL A 228 -3.37 11.80 12.54
CA VAL A 228 -2.48 11.36 11.45
C VAL A 228 -2.03 9.94 11.76
N ALA A 229 -2.27 9.01 10.84
CA ALA A 229 -1.88 7.62 11.01
C ALA A 229 -1.86 6.87 9.66
N SER A 230 -1.30 5.66 9.64
CA SER A 230 -1.43 4.72 8.52
C SER A 230 -2.90 4.35 8.28
N THR A 231 -3.18 3.75 7.12
CA THR A 231 -4.53 3.29 6.76
C THR A 231 -5.16 2.42 7.86
N ALA A 232 -4.43 1.43 8.37
CA ALA A 232 -4.88 0.60 9.49
C ALA A 232 -5.06 1.43 10.79
N GLY A 233 -4.17 2.40 11.04
CA GLY A 233 -4.26 3.29 12.19
C GLY A 233 -5.47 4.23 12.15
N LEU A 234 -5.85 4.72 10.95
CA LEU A 234 -7.06 5.53 10.75
C LEU A 234 -8.33 4.70 10.97
N LEU A 235 -8.38 3.47 10.44
CA LEU A 235 -9.48 2.54 10.68
C LEU A 235 -9.64 2.23 12.17
N LYS A 236 -8.53 1.88 12.86
CA LYS A 236 -8.52 1.61 14.30
C LYS A 236 -9.00 2.82 15.12
N HIS A 237 -8.59 4.04 14.73
CA HIS A 237 -9.07 5.27 15.37
C HIS A 237 -10.58 5.42 15.18
N ALA A 238 -11.07 5.26 13.96
CA ALA A 238 -12.51 5.36 13.67
C ALA A 238 -13.33 4.34 14.48
N VAL A 239 -12.87 3.10 14.60
CA VAL A 239 -13.55 2.04 15.40
C VAL A 239 -13.65 2.44 16.86
N ASN A 240 -12.56 2.94 17.46
CA ASN A 240 -12.47 3.21 18.89
C ASN A 240 -12.95 4.62 19.30
N SER A 241 -13.13 5.55 18.38
CA SER A 241 -13.58 6.90 18.66
C SER A 241 -15.08 6.93 19.00
N PRO A 242 -15.51 7.74 19.96
CA PRO A 242 -16.92 7.98 20.24
C PRO A 242 -17.61 8.88 19.20
N LYS A 243 -16.84 9.48 18.29
CA LYS A 243 -17.36 10.36 17.22
C LYS A 243 -18.17 9.58 16.21
N LYS A 244 -19.11 10.25 15.57
CA LYS A 244 -19.96 9.68 14.52
C LYS A 244 -19.54 10.08 13.11
N ASP A 245 -18.99 11.27 12.95
CA ASP A 245 -18.59 11.82 11.66
C ASP A 245 -17.08 11.87 11.55
N PHE A 246 -16.56 11.45 10.40
CA PHE A 246 -15.12 11.43 10.08
C PHE A 246 -14.88 11.99 8.68
N ILE A 247 -14.05 13.00 8.58
CA ILE A 247 -13.54 13.55 7.32
C ILE A 247 -12.24 12.82 7.01
N VAL A 248 -12.21 12.08 5.90
CA VAL A 248 -11.13 11.13 5.62
C VAL A 248 -10.28 11.60 4.43
N ALA A 249 -9.03 11.98 4.71
CA ALA A 249 -8.02 12.40 3.73
C ALA A 249 -7.02 11.26 3.48
N THR A 250 -7.44 10.23 2.81
CA THR A 250 -6.66 9.14 2.23
C THR A 250 -7.43 8.52 1.06
N GLU A 251 -6.84 7.54 0.39
CA GLU A 251 -7.50 6.84 -0.73
C GLU A 251 -8.84 6.24 -0.29
N SER A 252 -9.88 6.44 -1.10
CA SER A 252 -11.27 6.19 -0.71
C SER A 252 -11.66 4.72 -0.54
N GLY A 253 -10.87 3.77 -1.02
CA GLY A 253 -11.14 2.34 -0.86
C GLY A 253 -11.25 1.88 0.60
N ILE A 254 -10.52 2.54 1.51
CA ILE A 254 -10.60 2.27 2.95
C ILE A 254 -12.01 2.48 3.52
N LEU A 255 -12.81 3.33 2.89
CA LEU A 255 -14.17 3.63 3.36
C LEU A 255 -15.08 2.41 3.32
N HIS A 256 -14.79 1.43 2.45
CA HIS A 256 -15.52 0.16 2.43
C HIS A 256 -15.38 -0.58 3.77
N GLU A 257 -14.15 -0.80 4.22
CA GLU A 257 -13.90 -1.44 5.52
C GLU A 257 -14.34 -0.57 6.71
N MET A 258 -14.18 0.75 6.63
CA MET A 258 -14.67 1.65 7.68
C MET A 258 -16.18 1.53 7.86
N ARG A 259 -16.96 1.52 6.76
CA ARG A 259 -18.41 1.36 6.79
C ARG A 259 -18.84 -0.04 7.23
N LYS A 260 -18.09 -1.05 6.85
CA LYS A 260 -18.34 -2.44 7.22
C LYS A 260 -18.16 -2.67 8.72
N GLN A 261 -17.10 -2.08 9.32
CA GLN A 261 -16.81 -2.21 10.75
C GLN A 261 -17.59 -1.25 11.63
N CYS A 262 -18.02 -0.11 11.09
CA CYS A 262 -18.75 0.93 11.82
C CYS A 262 -19.94 1.43 10.99
N PRO A 263 -20.98 0.60 10.76
CA PRO A 263 -22.11 0.96 9.90
C PRO A 263 -22.95 2.14 10.44
N GLU A 264 -22.83 2.44 11.73
CA GLU A 264 -23.50 3.56 12.39
C GLU A 264 -22.76 4.89 12.27
N LYS A 265 -21.55 4.91 11.67
CA LYS A 265 -20.71 6.10 11.52
C LYS A 265 -20.71 6.62 10.08
N ASN A 266 -20.51 7.91 9.96
CA ASN A 266 -20.47 8.60 8.67
C ASN A 266 -19.02 8.92 8.28
N PHE A 267 -18.60 8.44 7.11
CA PHE A 267 -17.27 8.63 6.57
C PHE A 267 -17.33 9.46 5.31
N ILE A 268 -16.76 10.66 5.37
CA ILE A 268 -16.82 11.70 4.35
C ILE A 268 -15.45 11.77 3.67
N PRO A 269 -15.29 11.32 2.42
CA PRO A 269 -14.03 11.44 1.71
C PRO A 269 -13.72 12.91 1.40
N VAL A 270 -12.48 13.32 1.60
CA VAL A 270 -12.02 14.64 1.14
C VAL A 270 -11.85 14.58 -0.39
N PRO A 271 -12.51 15.47 -1.16
CA PRO A 271 -12.33 15.51 -2.60
C PRO A 271 -10.95 16.06 -2.99
N PRO A 272 -10.42 15.73 -4.18
CA PRO A 272 -9.19 16.33 -4.69
C PRO A 272 -9.37 17.82 -4.95
N GLU A 273 -8.25 18.54 -5.06
CA GLU A 273 -8.23 19.99 -5.30
C GLU A 273 -8.87 20.34 -6.66
N ASP A 274 -8.52 19.58 -7.69
CA ASP A 274 -9.10 19.70 -9.04
C ASP A 274 -10.09 18.55 -9.26
N SER A 275 -11.36 18.81 -8.92
CA SER A 275 -12.32 17.72 -8.86
C SER A 275 -13.38 17.80 -9.93
N THR A 276 -13.19 17.03 -10.97
CA THR A 276 -14.29 16.40 -11.69
C THR A 276 -14.81 15.15 -10.95
N CYS A 277 -14.15 14.72 -9.87
CA CYS A 277 -14.47 13.57 -9.02
C CYS A 277 -14.63 14.00 -7.57
N SER A 278 -15.53 13.39 -6.83
CA SER A 278 -15.80 13.68 -5.42
C SER A 278 -14.87 12.94 -4.44
N CYS A 279 -13.98 12.08 -4.92
CA CYS A 279 -13.10 11.25 -4.11
C CYS A 279 -11.70 11.16 -4.72
N ASN A 280 -10.69 10.87 -3.88
CA ASN A 280 -9.36 10.53 -4.36
C ASN A 280 -9.21 9.01 -4.45
N GLU A 281 -9.24 8.47 -5.65
CA GLU A 281 -9.04 7.05 -5.95
C GLU A 281 -7.70 6.82 -6.63
N CYS A 282 -7.05 5.72 -6.26
CA CYS A 282 -5.85 5.27 -6.94
C CYS A 282 -6.22 4.47 -8.19
N ASN A 283 -6.04 5.07 -9.37
CA ASN A 283 -6.34 4.42 -10.64
C ASN A 283 -5.61 3.08 -10.82
N TYR A 284 -4.40 2.95 -10.29
CA TYR A 284 -3.65 1.70 -10.33
C TYR A 284 -4.33 0.59 -9.51
N MET A 285 -4.84 0.91 -8.32
CA MET A 285 -5.58 -0.05 -7.50
C MET A 285 -6.87 -0.52 -8.18
N ARG A 286 -7.52 0.35 -8.97
CA ARG A 286 -8.77 0.06 -9.71
C ARG A 286 -8.54 -0.80 -10.96
N LEU A 287 -7.29 -1.06 -11.37
CA LEU A 287 -7.01 -1.99 -12.46
C LEU A 287 -7.31 -3.45 -12.10
N ASN A 288 -7.30 -3.78 -10.81
CA ASN A 288 -7.72 -5.09 -10.32
C ASN A 288 -9.25 -5.17 -10.30
N THR A 289 -9.81 -6.05 -11.11
CA THR A 289 -11.26 -6.32 -11.20
C THR A 289 -11.57 -7.77 -10.90
N LEU A 290 -12.82 -8.11 -10.58
CA LEU A 290 -13.23 -9.51 -10.37
C LEU A 290 -12.97 -10.38 -11.61
N GLU A 291 -13.19 -9.85 -12.81
CA GLU A 291 -12.92 -10.57 -14.05
C GLU A 291 -11.43 -10.90 -14.21
N LYS A 292 -10.55 -9.91 -13.96
CA LYS A 292 -9.09 -10.13 -14.00
C LYS A 292 -8.65 -11.10 -12.90
N LEU A 293 -9.19 -10.99 -11.69
CA LEU A 293 -8.90 -11.90 -10.58
C LEU A 293 -9.32 -13.35 -10.91
N TYR A 294 -10.51 -13.53 -11.47
CA TYR A 294 -10.98 -14.84 -11.96
C TYR A 294 -10.02 -15.42 -13.01
N ASN A 295 -9.70 -14.63 -14.02
CA ASN A 295 -8.79 -15.04 -15.08
C ASN A 295 -7.39 -15.35 -14.53
N THR A 296 -6.90 -14.55 -13.59
CA THR A 296 -5.60 -14.76 -12.93
C THR A 296 -5.55 -16.10 -12.22
N LEU A 297 -6.56 -16.45 -11.45
CA LEU A 297 -6.66 -17.76 -10.80
C LEU A 297 -6.82 -18.90 -11.81
N LYS A 298 -7.65 -18.73 -12.82
CA LYS A 298 -7.93 -19.73 -13.83
C LYS A 298 -6.69 -20.10 -14.65
N TYR A 299 -5.93 -19.13 -15.07
CA TYR A 299 -4.78 -19.29 -15.97
C TYR A 299 -3.43 -19.23 -15.24
N GLU A 300 -3.42 -18.93 -13.94
CA GLU A 300 -2.24 -18.74 -13.08
C GLU A 300 -1.24 -17.75 -13.67
N TRP A 301 -1.77 -16.63 -14.16
CA TRP A 301 -1.00 -15.58 -14.78
C TRP A 301 -1.73 -14.23 -14.62
N PRO A 302 -1.05 -13.10 -14.48
CA PRO A 302 0.40 -12.84 -14.50
C PRO A 302 1.13 -13.29 -13.22
N GLU A 303 2.31 -13.90 -13.40
CA GLU A 303 3.17 -14.27 -12.25
C GLU A 303 4.27 -13.23 -12.06
N VAL A 304 4.40 -12.75 -10.82
CA VAL A 304 5.48 -11.83 -10.43
C VAL A 304 6.79 -12.59 -10.30
N THR A 305 7.81 -12.10 -10.98
CA THR A 305 9.18 -12.59 -10.90
C THR A 305 10.11 -11.45 -10.48
N VAL A 306 11.13 -11.79 -9.69
CA VAL A 306 12.18 -10.86 -9.28
C VAL A 306 13.53 -11.51 -9.61
N ASP A 307 14.46 -10.73 -10.14
CA ASP A 307 15.82 -11.21 -10.39
C ASP A 307 16.42 -11.81 -9.12
N ALA A 308 17.13 -12.94 -9.24
CA ALA A 308 17.61 -13.71 -8.09
C ALA A 308 18.59 -12.92 -7.20
N GLU A 309 19.51 -12.14 -7.81
CA GLU A 309 20.46 -11.34 -7.05
C GLU A 309 19.77 -10.15 -6.37
N ILE A 310 18.81 -9.52 -7.05
CA ILE A 310 17.99 -8.47 -6.44
C ILE A 310 17.16 -9.04 -5.28
N ALA A 311 16.52 -10.18 -5.46
CA ALA A 311 15.69 -10.82 -4.42
C ALA A 311 16.49 -11.17 -3.18
N LYS A 312 17.71 -11.69 -3.35
CA LYS A 312 18.65 -12.04 -2.29
C LYS A 312 19.05 -10.85 -1.39
N GLU A 313 19.21 -9.67 -1.99
CA GLU A 313 19.50 -8.45 -1.22
C GLU A 313 18.22 -7.80 -0.68
N ALA A 314 17.14 -7.74 -1.46
CA ALA A 314 15.89 -7.11 -1.06
C ALA A 314 15.17 -7.82 0.10
N VAL A 315 15.36 -9.12 0.27
CA VAL A 315 14.74 -9.87 1.37
C VAL A 315 15.23 -9.40 2.74
N LYS A 316 16.49 -9.02 2.87
CA LYS A 316 17.14 -8.63 4.14
C LYS A 316 16.44 -7.44 4.82
N PRO A 317 16.27 -6.29 4.16
CA PRO A 317 15.59 -5.13 4.74
C PRO A 317 14.10 -5.36 5.00
N ILE A 318 13.44 -6.21 4.21
CA ILE A 318 12.04 -6.58 4.45
C ILE A 318 11.92 -7.46 5.70
N GLN A 319 12.77 -8.48 5.84
CA GLN A 319 12.80 -9.34 7.03
C GLN A 319 13.13 -8.52 8.29
N ARG A 320 14.10 -7.61 8.20
CA ARG A 320 14.44 -6.70 9.30
C ARG A 320 13.26 -5.85 9.73
N MET A 321 12.47 -5.34 8.79
CA MET A 321 11.21 -4.64 9.09
C MET A 321 10.23 -5.53 9.85
N LEU A 322 10.01 -6.77 9.40
CA LEU A 322 9.08 -7.70 10.03
C LEU A 322 9.54 -8.06 11.45
N GLU A 323 10.83 -8.36 11.65
CA GLU A 323 11.40 -8.68 12.96
C GLU A 323 11.28 -7.52 13.95
N ILE A 324 11.56 -6.28 13.52
CA ILE A 324 11.41 -5.10 14.38
C ILE A 324 9.94 -4.89 14.70
N SER A 325 9.05 -5.03 13.72
CA SER A 325 7.61 -4.86 13.92
C SER A 325 7.04 -5.90 14.91
N GLU A 326 7.46 -7.16 14.80
CA GLU A 326 7.06 -8.22 15.74
C GLU A 326 7.52 -7.91 17.18
N LYS A 327 8.77 -7.48 17.35
CA LYS A 327 9.30 -7.07 18.68
C LYS A 327 8.56 -5.89 19.29
N LEU A 328 7.98 -5.03 18.44
CA LEU A 328 7.21 -3.86 18.85
C LEU A 328 5.71 -4.16 19.03
N GLY A 329 5.26 -5.38 18.73
CA GLY A 329 3.85 -5.78 18.80
C GLY A 329 2.96 -5.14 17.74
N LEU A 330 3.52 -4.89 16.55
CA LEU A 330 2.87 -4.27 15.39
C LEU A 330 2.48 -5.31 14.33
#